data_e1c9caf74aaf0dfb35b95162bfb4cd1a
#
_entry.id   e1c9caf74aaf0dfb35b95162bfb4cd1a
#
_cell.length_a   1.000
_cell.length_b   1.000
_cell.length_c   1.000
_cell.angle_alpha   90.00
_cell.angle_beta   90.00
_cell.angle_gamma   90.00
#
_symmetry.space_group_name_H-M   'P 1'
#
loop_
_entity.id
_entity.type
_entity.pdbx_description
1 polymer ?
#
loop_
_entity_poly.entity_id
_entity_poly.type
_entity_poly.pdbx_seq_one_letter_code
_entity_poly.pdbx_strand_id
1 'polypeptide(L)'
;ATAEELMDIAAITESQPLPASARIAVVSNALALAQLTEDTALRLGLEPVAVDGAVDTSGGAGDAHEAVLTAVRAQLTSGDVDSVVLVLMPVRGLDQRAVAAAVAQEASAADRTTVAVFTGQHGPDAVTTAVLADGHPALPCFDSPGTAMHALARVIGYTAWRSQDQGVVVDPEDFDFDAVEKFLERERRKITGDALYELGVAERNELLGHAGIRVLESVRFHDLEEGVAAAGRLGYPVALKTTDPFLRHRLDLGGVVLNIADEGQLRTAVETMKRTLAGWDVTDFEVQSMAPTGQTVVLRAAEDPLIGPVLSFGMAGDAVNLLDDWAHRVPPLTDRDITRMVRAPKAARKLFGYQGVPPVDTTGLEQLVNRVAFLKDRFPEIAFLELNPVVLSGSVLTVLSATVKIGDPGQRTDLSLIHI
;
A
#
# COMPACT_ATOMS: atom_id res chain seq x y z
N ALA A 1 -12.60 2.86 -0.24
CA ALA A 1 -13.37 3.52 0.82
C ALA A 1 -14.17 4.67 0.20
N THR A 2 -15.42 4.83 0.62
CA THR A 2 -16.30 5.96 0.24
C THR A 2 -16.39 6.95 1.41
N ALA A 3 -16.92 8.16 1.16
CA ALA A 3 -17.18 9.11 2.24
C ALA A 3 -18.20 8.57 3.25
N GLU A 4 -19.19 7.80 2.79
CA GLU A 4 -20.17 7.14 3.65
C GLU A 4 -19.50 6.12 4.57
N GLU A 5 -18.64 5.25 4.03
CA GLU A 5 -17.88 4.27 4.82
C GLU A 5 -17.01 4.96 5.88
N LEU A 6 -16.43 6.13 5.56
CA LEU A 6 -15.67 6.92 6.53
C LEU A 6 -16.55 7.42 7.69
N MET A 7 -17.75 7.91 7.39
CA MET A 7 -18.71 8.38 8.41
C MET A 7 -19.20 7.22 9.28
N ASP A 8 -19.44 6.05 8.69
CA ASP A 8 -19.85 4.85 9.42
C ASP A 8 -18.79 4.37 10.40
N ILE A 9 -17.51 4.38 9.99
CA ILE A 9 -16.37 4.07 10.85
C ILE A 9 -16.25 5.10 11.97
N ALA A 10 -16.37 6.39 11.65
CA ALA A 10 -16.29 7.48 12.61
C ALA A 10 -17.39 7.36 13.67
N ALA A 11 -18.61 7.02 13.28
CA ALA A 11 -19.74 6.82 14.21
C ALA A 11 -19.44 5.74 15.27
N ILE A 12 -18.74 4.65 14.88
CA ILE A 12 -18.33 3.61 15.83
C ILE A 12 -17.18 4.12 16.71
N THR A 13 -16.12 4.66 16.10
CA THR A 13 -14.89 5.00 16.84
C THR A 13 -15.04 6.19 17.78
N GLU A 14 -16.00 7.08 17.53
CA GLU A 14 -16.30 8.23 18.37
C GLU A 14 -17.10 7.84 19.62
N SER A 15 -18.01 6.87 19.51
CA SER A 15 -19.00 6.57 20.55
C SER A 15 -18.80 5.22 21.25
N GLN A 16 -17.93 4.36 20.74
CA GLN A 16 -17.75 3.01 21.25
C GLN A 16 -16.30 2.72 21.62
N PRO A 17 -16.05 1.87 22.65
CA PRO A 17 -14.72 1.32 22.88
C PRO A 17 -14.25 0.52 21.65
N LEU A 18 -12.94 0.46 21.42
CA LEU A 18 -12.40 -0.34 20.33
C LEU A 18 -12.49 -1.84 20.66
N PRO A 19 -13.01 -2.69 19.75
CA PRO A 19 -13.17 -4.11 20.01
C PRO A 19 -11.82 -4.81 20.16
N ALA A 20 -11.71 -5.73 21.14
CA ALA A 20 -10.44 -6.40 21.43
C ALA A 20 -10.08 -7.48 20.36
N SER A 21 -11.07 -8.11 19.74
CA SER A 21 -10.88 -9.13 18.71
C SER A 21 -12.05 -9.19 17.71
N ALA A 22 -12.01 -10.17 16.80
CA ALA A 22 -13.02 -10.38 15.77
C ALA A 22 -14.29 -11.12 16.24
N ARG A 23 -14.40 -11.50 17.54
CA ARG A 23 -15.51 -12.26 18.07
C ARG A 23 -16.74 -11.38 18.26
N ILE A 24 -17.80 -11.66 17.51
CA ILE A 24 -19.05 -10.90 17.55
C ILE A 24 -20.24 -11.75 17.93
N ALA A 25 -21.22 -11.21 18.65
CA ALA A 25 -22.52 -11.82 18.85
C ALA A 25 -23.59 -11.06 18.07
N VAL A 26 -24.42 -11.77 17.34
CA VAL A 26 -25.55 -11.20 16.59
C VAL A 26 -26.85 -11.49 17.33
N VAL A 27 -27.45 -10.46 17.89
CA VAL A 27 -28.76 -10.54 18.57
C VAL A 27 -29.83 -10.02 17.63
N SER A 28 -30.83 -10.86 17.28
CA SER A 28 -31.89 -10.47 16.34
C SER A 28 -33.24 -11.06 16.71
N ASN A 29 -34.32 -10.35 16.38
CA ASN A 29 -35.69 -10.89 16.48
C ASN A 29 -36.12 -11.62 15.22
N ALA A 30 -35.22 -11.83 14.24
CA ALA A 30 -35.50 -12.53 13.00
C ALA A 30 -34.31 -13.45 12.65
N LEU A 31 -34.52 -14.77 12.67
CA LEU A 31 -33.47 -15.76 12.42
C LEU A 31 -32.78 -15.56 11.06
N ALA A 32 -33.56 -15.25 10.02
CA ALA A 32 -32.99 -15.02 8.68
C ALA A 32 -32.06 -13.79 8.62
N LEU A 33 -32.36 -12.72 9.39
CA LEU A 33 -31.49 -11.54 9.49
C LEU A 33 -30.24 -11.85 10.31
N ALA A 34 -30.35 -12.62 11.39
CA ALA A 34 -29.19 -13.08 12.14
C ALA A 34 -28.23 -13.85 11.23
N GLN A 35 -28.73 -14.87 10.53
CA GLN A 35 -27.92 -15.67 9.60
C GLN A 35 -27.29 -14.84 8.48
N LEU A 36 -28.04 -13.90 7.86
CA LEU A 36 -27.49 -13.02 6.85
C LEU A 36 -26.35 -12.14 7.40
N THR A 37 -26.50 -11.65 8.63
CA THR A 37 -25.50 -10.83 9.30
C THR A 37 -24.25 -11.65 9.62
N GLU A 38 -24.42 -12.85 10.16
CA GLU A 38 -23.32 -13.79 10.46
C GLU A 38 -22.58 -14.21 9.19
N ASP A 39 -23.29 -14.55 8.10
CA ASP A 39 -22.68 -14.87 6.81
C ASP A 39 -21.89 -13.69 6.24
N THR A 40 -22.37 -12.47 6.43
CA THR A 40 -21.67 -11.26 6.00
C THR A 40 -20.42 -11.04 6.85
N ALA A 41 -20.53 -11.21 8.16
CA ALA A 41 -19.42 -11.13 9.11
C ALA A 41 -18.30 -12.14 8.77
N LEU A 42 -18.65 -13.40 8.52
CA LEU A 42 -17.70 -14.45 8.12
C LEU A 42 -16.96 -14.10 6.83
N ARG A 43 -17.65 -13.56 5.83
CA ARG A 43 -17.02 -13.11 4.58
C ARG A 43 -16.02 -11.96 4.79
N LEU A 44 -16.22 -11.18 5.83
CA LEU A 44 -15.35 -10.04 6.20
C LEU A 44 -14.24 -10.45 7.19
N GLY A 45 -14.15 -11.74 7.54
CA GLY A 45 -13.14 -12.26 8.45
C GLY A 45 -13.45 -12.05 9.93
N LEU A 46 -14.72 -11.75 10.27
CA LEU A 46 -15.19 -11.73 11.66
C LEU A 46 -15.58 -13.13 12.11
N GLU A 47 -15.67 -13.32 13.42
CA GLU A 47 -15.91 -14.61 14.09
C GLU A 47 -17.25 -14.57 14.86
N PRO A 48 -18.39 -14.86 14.20
CA PRO A 48 -19.67 -14.93 14.89
C PRO A 48 -19.67 -16.02 15.97
N VAL A 49 -20.02 -15.64 17.19
CA VAL A 49 -20.25 -16.54 18.31
C VAL A 49 -21.72 -16.96 18.29
N ALA A 50 -21.99 -18.24 18.48
CA ALA A 50 -23.36 -18.74 18.45
C ALA A 50 -24.24 -18.08 19.52
N VAL A 51 -25.40 -17.56 19.11
CA VAL A 51 -26.45 -17.05 19.98
C VAL A 51 -27.69 -17.93 19.81
N ASP A 52 -28.29 -18.31 20.89
CA ASP A 52 -29.46 -19.23 20.88
C ASP A 52 -30.69 -18.56 20.26
N GLY A 53 -30.99 -18.91 19.00
CA GLY A 53 -32.24 -18.58 18.31
C GLY A 53 -32.47 -17.06 18.10
N ALA A 54 -33.65 -16.73 17.63
CA ALA A 54 -34.12 -15.36 17.52
C ALA A 54 -34.84 -14.94 18.81
N VAL A 55 -34.70 -13.66 19.18
CA VAL A 55 -35.42 -13.08 20.33
C VAL A 55 -36.92 -13.08 20.05
N ASP A 56 -37.70 -13.69 20.95
CA ASP A 56 -39.16 -13.67 20.84
C ASP A 56 -39.71 -12.29 21.19
N THR A 57 -40.22 -11.62 20.19
CA THR A 57 -40.86 -10.29 20.29
C THR A 57 -42.37 -10.37 20.06
N SER A 58 -42.99 -11.55 20.18
CA SER A 58 -44.44 -11.77 19.97
C SER A 58 -45.33 -11.34 21.16
N GLY A 59 -44.71 -11.07 22.31
CA GLY A 59 -45.40 -10.59 23.51
C GLY A 59 -45.90 -9.15 23.40
N GLY A 60 -46.44 -8.63 24.49
CA GLY A 60 -46.79 -7.20 24.60
C GLY A 60 -45.57 -6.28 24.42
N ALA A 61 -45.79 -5.00 24.17
CA ALA A 61 -44.71 -4.05 23.90
C ALA A 61 -43.60 -4.04 24.98
N GLY A 62 -44.00 -4.11 26.26
CA GLY A 62 -43.05 -4.18 27.36
C GLY A 62 -42.29 -5.49 27.43
N ASP A 63 -42.93 -6.61 27.14
CA ASP A 63 -42.31 -7.94 27.13
C ASP A 63 -41.30 -8.06 25.98
N ALA A 64 -41.67 -7.58 24.81
CA ALA A 64 -40.76 -7.57 23.63
C ALA A 64 -39.52 -6.71 23.87
N HIS A 65 -39.68 -5.54 24.48
CA HIS A 65 -38.59 -4.64 24.86
C HIS A 65 -37.60 -5.32 25.83
N GLU A 66 -38.13 -5.88 26.95
CA GLU A 66 -37.31 -6.56 27.95
C GLU A 66 -36.64 -7.84 27.40
N ALA A 67 -37.30 -8.57 26.52
CA ALA A 67 -36.69 -9.74 25.86
C ALA A 67 -35.45 -9.35 25.07
N VAL A 68 -35.49 -8.25 24.29
CA VAL A 68 -34.34 -7.73 23.53
C VAL A 68 -33.22 -7.31 24.49
N LEU A 69 -33.54 -6.57 25.55
CA LEU A 69 -32.53 -6.12 26.51
C LEU A 69 -31.87 -7.30 27.25
N THR A 70 -32.66 -8.30 27.62
CA THR A 70 -32.14 -9.52 28.28
C THR A 70 -31.16 -10.24 27.38
N ALA A 71 -31.50 -10.41 26.10
CA ALA A 71 -30.61 -11.05 25.13
C ALA A 71 -29.32 -10.26 24.90
N VAL A 72 -29.42 -8.92 24.81
CA VAL A 72 -28.25 -8.04 24.67
C VAL A 72 -27.36 -8.10 25.91
N ARG A 73 -27.92 -7.98 27.12
CA ARG A 73 -27.17 -8.09 28.39
C ARG A 73 -26.40 -9.39 28.50
N ALA A 74 -27.02 -10.50 28.10
CA ALA A 74 -26.37 -11.80 28.11
C ALA A 74 -25.09 -11.80 27.28
N GLN A 75 -25.10 -11.16 26.11
CA GLN A 75 -23.92 -11.05 25.24
C GLN A 75 -22.91 -10.03 25.74
N LEU A 76 -23.36 -8.89 26.27
CA LEU A 76 -22.48 -7.87 26.84
C LEU A 76 -21.68 -8.38 28.04
N THR A 77 -22.23 -9.34 28.79
CA THR A 77 -21.57 -9.96 29.96
C THR A 77 -20.81 -11.24 29.62
N SER A 78 -20.95 -11.76 28.40
CA SER A 78 -20.24 -12.98 27.96
C SER A 78 -18.73 -12.73 27.84
N GLY A 79 -17.91 -13.65 28.33
CA GLY A 79 -16.46 -13.64 28.14
C GLY A 79 -16.00 -14.03 26.72
N ASP A 80 -16.91 -14.55 25.91
CA ASP A 80 -16.59 -15.08 24.57
C ASP A 80 -16.84 -14.06 23.44
N VAL A 81 -17.38 -12.88 23.76
CA VAL A 81 -17.81 -11.87 22.80
C VAL A 81 -17.04 -10.57 23.02
N ASP A 82 -16.54 -9.94 21.96
CA ASP A 82 -15.87 -8.65 22.02
C ASP A 82 -16.72 -7.51 21.42
N SER A 83 -17.69 -7.84 20.57
CA SER A 83 -18.65 -6.89 20.02
C SER A 83 -20.06 -7.48 19.95
N VAL A 84 -21.07 -6.65 20.21
CA VAL A 84 -22.49 -7.03 20.09
C VAL A 84 -23.12 -6.29 18.90
N VAL A 85 -23.82 -7.03 18.07
CA VAL A 85 -24.53 -6.52 16.90
C VAL A 85 -26.02 -6.80 17.09
N LEU A 86 -26.78 -5.76 17.37
CA LEU A 86 -28.24 -5.85 17.47
C LEU A 86 -28.87 -5.64 16.09
N VAL A 87 -29.65 -6.60 15.60
CA VAL A 87 -30.34 -6.49 14.31
C VAL A 87 -31.83 -6.68 14.50
N LEU A 88 -32.60 -5.60 14.40
CA LEU A 88 -34.05 -5.65 14.62
C LEU A 88 -34.86 -5.37 13.36
N MET A 89 -35.79 -6.30 13.10
CA MET A 89 -36.89 -6.11 12.15
C MET A 89 -38.03 -5.39 12.88
N PRO A 90 -38.71 -4.43 12.22
CA PRO A 90 -39.83 -3.73 12.81
C PRO A 90 -40.98 -4.71 13.09
N VAL A 91 -41.44 -4.72 14.32
CA VAL A 91 -42.61 -5.49 14.74
C VAL A 91 -43.60 -4.56 15.45
N ARG A 92 -44.89 -4.89 15.31
CA ARG A 92 -45.93 -4.05 15.89
C ARG A 92 -45.76 -4.01 17.41
N GLY A 93 -45.73 -2.81 17.98
CA GLY A 93 -45.61 -2.59 19.44
C GLY A 93 -44.20 -2.47 19.97
N LEU A 94 -43.17 -2.73 19.17
CA LEU A 94 -41.77 -2.50 19.59
C LEU A 94 -41.31 -1.09 19.16
N ASP A 95 -41.04 -0.25 20.13
CA ASP A 95 -40.45 1.08 19.88
C ASP A 95 -38.92 0.94 19.71
N GLN A 96 -38.45 1.00 18.49
CA GLN A 96 -37.03 0.83 18.17
C GLN A 96 -36.15 1.95 18.75
N ARG A 97 -36.69 3.18 18.91
CA ARG A 97 -35.95 4.27 19.56
C ARG A 97 -35.76 4.02 21.04
N ALA A 98 -36.83 3.58 21.73
CA ALA A 98 -36.74 3.21 23.14
C ALA A 98 -35.77 2.08 23.39
N VAL A 99 -35.79 1.05 22.50
CA VAL A 99 -34.82 -0.07 22.54
C VAL A 99 -33.41 0.45 22.32
N ALA A 100 -33.17 1.28 21.29
CA ALA A 100 -31.87 1.83 21.01
C ALA A 100 -31.27 2.63 22.18
N ALA A 101 -32.09 3.48 22.82
CA ALA A 101 -31.68 4.26 24.00
C ALA A 101 -31.34 3.37 25.20
N ALA A 102 -32.12 2.34 25.43
CA ALA A 102 -31.88 1.40 26.54
C ALA A 102 -30.61 0.54 26.28
N VAL A 103 -30.43 0.05 25.05
CA VAL A 103 -29.22 -0.70 24.67
C VAL A 103 -27.98 0.19 24.73
N ALA A 104 -28.08 1.48 24.37
CA ALA A 104 -27.00 2.43 24.54
C ALA A 104 -26.50 2.54 25.98
N GLN A 105 -27.42 2.57 26.95
CA GLN A 105 -27.08 2.61 28.40
C GLN A 105 -26.37 1.31 28.82
N GLU A 106 -26.88 0.15 28.41
CA GLU A 106 -26.31 -1.14 28.79
C GLU A 106 -24.89 -1.32 28.14
N ALA A 107 -24.72 -0.93 26.89
CA ALA A 107 -23.45 -1.01 26.18
C ALA A 107 -22.39 -0.10 26.81
N SER A 108 -22.78 1.14 27.17
CA SER A 108 -21.89 2.08 27.85
C SER A 108 -21.43 1.58 29.24
N ALA A 109 -22.31 0.90 29.97
CA ALA A 109 -21.97 0.32 31.27
C ALA A 109 -21.06 -0.91 31.15
N ALA A 110 -21.15 -1.66 30.05
CA ALA A 110 -20.41 -2.90 29.85
C ALA A 110 -19.01 -2.70 29.23
N ASP A 111 -18.66 -1.48 28.76
CA ASP A 111 -17.42 -1.18 28.03
C ASP A 111 -17.17 -2.15 26.85
N ARG A 112 -18.23 -2.42 26.08
CA ARG A 112 -18.23 -3.33 24.94
C ARG A 112 -18.70 -2.63 23.69
N THR A 113 -17.97 -2.82 22.58
CA THR A 113 -18.37 -2.30 21.27
C THR A 113 -19.73 -2.84 20.90
N THR A 114 -20.68 -1.96 20.70
CA THR A 114 -22.05 -2.34 20.34
C THR A 114 -22.54 -1.49 19.18
N VAL A 115 -23.12 -2.14 18.19
CA VAL A 115 -23.75 -1.48 17.03
C VAL A 115 -25.16 -2.02 16.83
N ALA A 116 -26.05 -1.19 16.31
CA ALA A 116 -27.43 -1.61 16.03
C ALA A 116 -27.82 -1.44 14.57
N VAL A 117 -28.66 -2.32 14.08
CA VAL A 117 -29.27 -2.28 12.75
C VAL A 117 -30.79 -2.30 12.92
N PHE A 118 -31.45 -1.25 12.45
CA PHE A 118 -32.89 -1.16 12.44
C PHE A 118 -33.39 -1.18 10.99
N THR A 119 -33.79 -2.37 10.53
CA THR A 119 -34.21 -2.55 9.13
C THR A 119 -35.56 -1.90 8.87
N GLY A 120 -35.78 -1.47 7.61
CA GLY A 120 -37.08 -0.91 7.18
C GLY A 120 -37.36 0.49 7.66
N GLN A 121 -36.41 1.18 8.27
CA GLN A 121 -36.55 2.60 8.64
C GLN A 121 -36.00 3.49 7.53
N HIS A 122 -36.86 4.35 7.00
CA HIS A 122 -36.50 5.32 5.97
C HIS A 122 -37.12 6.66 6.31
N GLY A 123 -36.41 7.75 6.02
CA GLY A 123 -36.90 9.10 6.22
C GLY A 123 -36.49 9.75 7.55
N PRO A 124 -37.09 10.90 7.92
CA PRO A 124 -36.65 11.74 9.04
C PRO A 124 -36.78 11.08 10.42
N ASP A 125 -37.55 10.01 10.53
CA ASP A 125 -37.75 9.27 11.78
C ASP A 125 -36.79 8.10 11.96
N ALA A 126 -35.90 7.86 11.02
CA ALA A 126 -34.92 6.79 11.13
C ALA A 126 -34.00 6.98 12.34
N VAL A 127 -33.73 5.90 13.06
CA VAL A 127 -32.74 5.91 14.15
C VAL A 127 -31.35 5.76 13.54
N THR A 128 -30.65 6.87 13.39
CA THR A 128 -29.27 6.87 12.85
C THR A 128 -28.22 6.77 13.94
N THR A 129 -28.53 7.28 15.14
CA THR A 129 -27.66 7.16 16.33
C THR A 129 -28.55 7.33 17.54
N ALA A 130 -28.43 6.43 18.51
CA ALA A 130 -29.02 6.63 19.83
C ALA A 130 -28.08 7.46 20.70
N VAL A 131 -28.62 8.45 21.40
CA VAL A 131 -27.86 9.39 22.24
C VAL A 131 -28.23 9.20 23.68
N LEU A 132 -27.27 9.29 24.56
CA LEU A 132 -27.52 9.28 26.00
C LEU A 132 -28.15 10.60 26.46
N ALA A 133 -28.70 10.63 27.71
CA ALA A 133 -29.36 11.80 28.27
C ALA A 133 -28.44 13.03 28.39
N ASP A 134 -27.12 12.84 28.43
CA ASP A 134 -26.09 13.88 28.43
C ASP A 134 -25.77 14.44 27.00
N GLY A 135 -26.40 13.90 25.98
CA GLY A 135 -26.24 14.35 24.60
C GLY A 135 -25.08 13.72 23.81
N HIS A 136 -24.33 12.81 24.44
CA HIS A 136 -23.26 12.10 23.73
C HIS A 136 -23.80 10.93 22.89
N PRO A 137 -23.31 10.73 21.65
CA PRO A 137 -23.63 9.54 20.87
C PRO A 137 -23.15 8.29 21.60
N ALA A 138 -24.06 7.34 21.82
CA ALA A 138 -23.73 6.16 22.61
C ALA A 138 -23.89 4.85 21.85
N LEU A 139 -24.72 4.80 20.82
CA LEU A 139 -24.98 3.61 20.02
C LEU A 139 -25.09 3.95 18.55
N PRO A 140 -24.09 3.57 17.72
CA PRO A 140 -24.17 3.71 16.26
C PRO A 140 -25.29 2.83 15.70
N CYS A 141 -26.18 3.41 14.93
CA CYS A 141 -27.32 2.72 14.32
C CYS A 141 -27.22 2.77 12.80
N PHE A 142 -27.43 1.63 12.16
CA PHE A 142 -27.34 1.44 10.72
C PHE A 142 -28.68 0.97 10.14
N ASP A 143 -28.88 1.20 8.85
CA ASP A 143 -30.08 0.79 8.12
C ASP A 143 -29.99 -0.64 7.55
N SER A 144 -28.77 -1.16 7.41
CA SER A 144 -28.53 -2.49 6.87
C SER A 144 -27.45 -3.28 7.62
N PRO A 145 -27.59 -4.61 7.71
CA PRO A 145 -26.54 -5.46 8.26
C PRO A 145 -25.21 -5.36 7.51
N GLY A 146 -25.28 -5.18 6.18
CA GLY A 146 -24.09 -5.03 5.34
C GLY A 146 -23.24 -3.84 5.75
N THR A 147 -23.85 -2.65 5.84
CA THR A 147 -23.19 -1.40 6.24
C THR A 147 -22.54 -1.54 7.61
N ALA A 148 -23.31 -2.01 8.61
CA ALA A 148 -22.82 -2.23 9.96
C ALA A 148 -21.61 -3.17 10.02
N MET A 149 -21.68 -4.32 9.32
CA MET A 149 -20.60 -5.31 9.30
C MET A 149 -19.35 -4.80 8.61
N HIS A 150 -19.49 -4.07 7.50
CA HIS A 150 -18.34 -3.43 6.85
C HIS A 150 -17.65 -2.41 7.75
N ALA A 151 -18.41 -1.53 8.40
CA ALA A 151 -17.85 -0.53 9.32
C ALA A 151 -17.16 -1.22 10.52
N LEU A 152 -17.83 -2.18 11.16
CA LEU A 152 -17.29 -2.90 12.32
C LEU A 152 -16.02 -3.69 11.95
N ALA A 153 -15.99 -4.36 10.80
CA ALA A 153 -14.81 -5.08 10.33
C ALA A 153 -13.62 -4.14 10.10
N ARG A 154 -13.85 -2.93 9.61
CA ARG A 154 -12.79 -1.91 9.48
C ARG A 154 -12.25 -1.46 10.83
N VAL A 155 -13.12 -1.23 11.81
CA VAL A 155 -12.73 -0.86 13.18
C VAL A 155 -11.92 -1.98 13.83
N ILE A 156 -12.37 -3.24 13.72
CA ILE A 156 -11.65 -4.42 14.22
C ILE A 156 -10.28 -4.54 13.53
N GLY A 157 -10.24 -4.38 12.20
CA GLY A 157 -9.00 -4.39 11.44
C GLY A 157 -8.02 -3.29 11.88
N TYR A 158 -8.52 -2.10 12.18
CA TYR A 158 -7.73 -1.00 12.76
C TYR A 158 -7.16 -1.35 14.14
N THR A 159 -7.98 -1.92 15.01
CA THR A 159 -7.53 -2.35 16.35
C THR A 159 -6.45 -3.43 16.26
N ALA A 160 -6.68 -4.43 15.41
CA ALA A 160 -5.71 -5.49 15.15
C ALA A 160 -4.39 -4.94 14.58
N TRP A 161 -4.46 -3.96 13.67
CA TRP A 161 -3.28 -3.29 13.15
C TRP A 161 -2.58 -2.48 14.26
N ARG A 162 -3.33 -1.72 15.06
CA ARG A 162 -2.78 -0.90 16.15
C ARG A 162 -2.09 -1.72 17.24
N SER A 163 -2.57 -2.93 17.51
CA SER A 163 -1.99 -3.85 18.51
C SER A 163 -0.75 -4.61 18.02
N GLN A 164 -0.50 -4.63 16.69
CA GLN A 164 0.68 -5.27 16.15
C GLN A 164 1.94 -4.45 16.43
N ASP A 165 3.07 -5.13 16.49
CA ASP A 165 4.38 -4.49 16.42
C ASP A 165 4.49 -3.72 15.09
N GLN A 166 4.59 -2.40 15.18
CA GLN A 166 4.70 -1.52 14.01
C GLN A 166 6.13 -1.45 13.46
N GLY A 167 7.07 -2.08 14.14
CA GLY A 167 8.48 -2.03 13.78
C GLY A 167 9.15 -0.71 14.18
N VAL A 168 10.36 -0.54 13.72
CA VAL A 168 11.19 0.64 13.96
C VAL A 168 11.73 1.20 12.65
N VAL A 169 11.91 2.50 12.58
CA VAL A 169 12.64 3.14 11.49
C VAL A 169 14.13 2.84 11.72
N VAL A 170 14.77 2.22 10.75
CA VAL A 170 16.18 1.82 10.81
C VAL A 170 16.98 2.67 9.85
N ASP A 171 18.03 3.31 10.34
CA ASP A 171 18.97 4.02 9.49
C ASP A 171 19.68 3.02 8.56
N PRO A 172 19.76 3.31 7.25
CA PRO A 172 20.38 2.40 6.31
C PRO A 172 21.90 2.32 6.54
N GLU A 173 22.43 1.10 6.50
CA GLU A 173 23.88 0.86 6.50
C GLU A 173 24.52 1.39 5.20
N ASP A 174 25.81 1.74 5.24
CA ASP A 174 26.58 2.27 4.10
C ASP A 174 25.98 3.51 3.44
N PHE A 175 25.32 4.37 4.21
CA PHE A 175 24.72 5.62 3.75
C PHE A 175 25.56 6.80 4.24
N ASP A 176 26.15 7.55 3.31
CA ASP A 176 26.93 8.77 3.62
C ASP A 176 26.03 10.02 3.51
N PHE A 177 25.41 10.35 4.64
CA PHE A 177 24.49 11.49 4.73
C PHE A 177 25.16 12.82 4.31
N ASP A 178 26.36 13.08 4.84
CA ASP A 178 27.08 14.32 4.58
C ASP A 178 27.48 14.46 3.09
N ALA A 179 27.81 13.33 2.46
CA ALA A 179 28.16 13.34 1.04
C ALA A 179 26.93 13.58 0.17
N VAL A 180 25.77 13.00 0.51
CA VAL A 180 24.49 13.26 -0.19
C VAL A 180 24.10 14.73 -0.06
N GLU A 181 24.16 15.30 1.16
CA GLU A 181 23.81 16.70 1.42
C GLU A 181 24.70 17.65 0.59
N LYS A 182 26.03 17.49 0.65
CA LYS A 182 26.98 18.28 -0.14
C LYS A 182 26.78 18.15 -1.64
N PHE A 183 26.45 16.95 -2.10
CA PHE A 183 26.11 16.71 -3.51
C PHE A 183 24.89 17.53 -3.91
N LEU A 184 23.79 17.43 -3.16
CA LEU A 184 22.55 18.15 -3.44
C LEU A 184 22.73 19.67 -3.37
N GLU A 185 23.47 20.20 -2.40
CA GLU A 185 23.82 21.62 -2.33
C GLU A 185 24.57 22.11 -3.59
N ARG A 186 25.49 21.29 -4.11
CA ARG A 186 26.21 21.59 -5.35
C ARG A 186 25.27 21.61 -6.55
N GLU A 187 24.43 20.59 -6.70
CA GLU A 187 23.55 20.42 -7.86
C GLU A 187 22.33 21.35 -7.83
N ARG A 188 21.91 21.81 -6.65
CA ARG A 188 20.80 22.75 -6.47
C ARG A 188 20.93 24.01 -7.33
N ARG A 189 22.17 24.43 -7.64
CA ARG A 189 22.43 25.59 -8.51
C ARG A 189 21.95 25.42 -9.96
N LYS A 190 21.66 24.18 -10.37
CA LYS A 190 21.13 23.83 -11.69
C LYS A 190 19.62 23.90 -11.76
N ILE A 191 18.94 23.94 -10.61
CA ILE A 191 17.49 24.05 -10.53
C ILE A 191 17.09 25.48 -10.87
N THR A 192 16.27 25.66 -11.88
CA THR A 192 15.75 26.97 -12.30
C THR A 192 14.24 26.97 -12.30
N GLY A 193 13.65 27.78 -11.43
CA GLY A 193 12.18 27.85 -11.28
C GLY A 193 11.58 26.52 -10.82
N ASP A 194 10.41 26.19 -11.35
CA ASP A 194 9.63 25.01 -10.96
C ASP A 194 10.00 23.74 -11.76
N ALA A 195 10.99 23.82 -12.66
CA ALA A 195 11.36 22.69 -13.50
C ALA A 195 12.24 21.69 -12.75
N LEU A 196 11.91 20.40 -12.87
CA LEU A 196 12.76 19.34 -12.36
C LEU A 196 14.00 19.17 -13.24
N TYR A 197 15.17 19.11 -12.61
CA TYR A 197 16.44 18.81 -13.27
C TYR A 197 16.73 17.31 -13.17
N GLU A 198 16.82 16.63 -14.32
CA GLU A 198 17.22 15.23 -14.37
C GLU A 198 18.73 15.10 -14.31
N LEU A 199 19.24 14.35 -13.34
CA LEU A 199 20.68 14.13 -13.18
C LEU A 199 21.24 13.29 -14.32
N GLY A 200 22.38 13.72 -14.85
CA GLY A 200 23.16 12.94 -15.79
C GLY A 200 23.69 11.65 -15.18
N VAL A 201 24.19 10.73 -16.05
CA VAL A 201 24.64 9.39 -15.61
C VAL A 201 25.69 9.46 -14.49
N ALA A 202 26.69 10.33 -14.62
CA ALA A 202 27.76 10.47 -13.63
C ALA A 202 27.23 11.03 -12.31
N GLU A 203 26.43 12.10 -12.36
CA GLU A 203 25.82 12.76 -11.20
C GLU A 203 24.88 11.81 -10.45
N ARG A 204 24.04 11.10 -11.18
CA ARG A 204 23.14 10.09 -10.64
C ARG A 204 23.89 8.96 -9.92
N ASN A 205 24.95 8.44 -10.56
CA ASN A 205 25.75 7.35 -9.98
C ASN A 205 26.53 7.82 -8.74
N GLU A 206 27.01 9.06 -8.72
CA GLU A 206 27.66 9.68 -7.56
C GLU A 206 26.66 9.78 -6.39
N LEU A 207 25.49 10.38 -6.60
CA LEU A 207 24.44 10.50 -5.58
C LEU A 207 24.03 9.15 -5.02
N LEU A 208 23.69 8.21 -5.92
CA LEU A 208 23.22 6.87 -5.51
C LEU A 208 24.33 6.08 -4.83
N GLY A 209 25.60 6.26 -5.24
CA GLY A 209 26.77 5.68 -4.60
C GLY A 209 26.91 6.13 -3.15
N HIS A 210 26.73 7.41 -2.84
CA HIS A 210 26.72 7.96 -1.47
C HIS A 210 25.55 7.37 -0.63
N ALA A 211 24.45 7.03 -1.27
CA ALA A 211 23.33 6.33 -0.62
C ALA A 211 23.49 4.80 -0.53
N GLY A 212 24.66 4.26 -0.88
CA GLY A 212 24.93 2.82 -0.88
C GLY A 212 24.19 2.05 -2.00
N ILE A 213 23.70 2.74 -3.03
CA ILE A 213 22.97 2.16 -4.17
C ILE A 213 23.91 2.14 -5.39
N ARG A 214 24.30 0.94 -5.82
CA ARG A 214 25.17 0.77 -6.98
C ARG A 214 24.34 0.43 -8.21
N VAL A 215 24.44 1.26 -9.24
CA VAL A 215 23.84 1.02 -10.55
C VAL A 215 24.88 0.26 -11.39
N LEU A 216 24.43 -0.77 -12.12
CA LEU A 216 25.29 -1.54 -12.99
C LEU A 216 25.93 -0.64 -14.04
N GLU A 217 27.24 -0.75 -14.20
CA GLU A 217 27.98 0.11 -15.11
C GLU A 217 27.48 -0.01 -16.52
N SER A 218 27.29 1.13 -17.16
CA SER A 218 26.95 1.25 -18.56
C SER A 218 27.70 2.41 -19.19
N VAL A 219 28.00 2.30 -20.48
CA VAL A 219 28.75 3.31 -21.21
C VAL A 219 27.96 3.72 -22.44
N ARG A 220 27.63 5.00 -22.52
CA ARG A 220 27.05 5.60 -23.74
C ARG A 220 28.13 5.79 -24.79
N PHE A 221 27.74 5.61 -26.03
CA PHE A 221 28.59 5.88 -27.16
C PHE A 221 27.77 6.36 -28.38
N HIS A 222 28.39 7.17 -29.19
CA HIS A 222 27.86 7.65 -30.47
C HIS A 222 28.55 6.95 -31.63
N ASP A 223 29.86 6.78 -31.51
CA ASP A 223 30.70 6.08 -32.48
C ASP A 223 30.84 4.59 -32.15
N LEU A 224 30.79 3.75 -33.17
CA LEU A 224 30.86 2.28 -33.04
C LEU A 224 32.17 1.82 -32.38
N GLU A 225 33.30 2.44 -32.68
CA GLU A 225 34.60 2.05 -32.12
C GLU A 225 34.69 2.39 -30.62
N GLU A 226 34.06 3.50 -30.20
CA GLU A 226 33.90 3.84 -28.77
C GLU A 226 33.07 2.76 -28.07
N GLY A 227 31.97 2.31 -28.71
CA GLY A 227 31.12 1.24 -28.18
C GLY A 227 31.85 -0.09 -28.05
N VAL A 228 32.66 -0.46 -29.04
CA VAL A 228 33.51 -1.66 -29.01
C VAL A 228 34.53 -1.57 -27.87
N ALA A 229 35.24 -0.45 -27.76
CA ALA A 229 36.22 -0.25 -26.72
C ALA A 229 35.57 -0.29 -25.30
N ALA A 230 34.37 0.28 -25.16
CA ALA A 230 33.59 0.24 -23.92
C ALA A 230 33.18 -1.20 -23.58
N ALA A 231 32.64 -1.96 -24.50
CA ALA A 231 32.26 -3.35 -24.31
C ALA A 231 33.46 -4.24 -23.96
N GLY A 232 34.62 -3.98 -24.55
CA GLY A 232 35.87 -4.68 -24.23
C GLY A 232 36.30 -4.41 -22.74
N ARG A 233 36.11 -3.21 -22.24
CA ARG A 233 36.41 -2.88 -20.82
C ARG A 233 35.40 -3.49 -19.85
N LEU A 234 34.12 -3.48 -20.21
CA LEU A 234 33.03 -4.06 -19.40
C LEU A 234 33.13 -5.60 -19.32
N GLY A 235 33.70 -6.21 -20.34
CA GLY A 235 33.78 -7.68 -20.49
C GLY A 235 32.49 -8.25 -21.10
N TYR A 236 32.67 -9.07 -22.13
CA TYR A 236 31.57 -9.81 -22.74
C TYR A 236 31.08 -10.96 -21.84
N PRO A 237 29.79 -11.34 -21.90
CA PRO A 237 28.75 -10.78 -22.74
C PRO A 237 28.22 -9.44 -22.26
N VAL A 238 27.74 -8.61 -23.21
CA VAL A 238 27.15 -7.30 -22.92
C VAL A 238 25.71 -7.20 -23.47
N ALA A 239 24.97 -6.21 -22.98
CA ALA A 239 23.72 -5.76 -23.56
C ALA A 239 23.95 -4.45 -24.33
N LEU A 240 23.30 -4.30 -25.48
CA LEU A 240 23.21 -3.07 -26.26
C LEU A 240 21.81 -2.48 -26.08
N LYS A 241 21.73 -1.19 -25.81
CA LYS A 241 20.45 -0.46 -25.62
C LYS A 241 20.49 0.83 -26.43
N THR A 242 19.32 1.29 -26.88
CA THR A 242 19.17 2.67 -27.30
C THR A 242 19.06 3.59 -26.07
N THR A 243 19.42 4.85 -26.24
CA THR A 243 19.24 5.88 -25.17
C THR A 243 17.85 6.50 -25.18
N ASP A 244 17.01 6.20 -26.18
CA ASP A 244 15.64 6.68 -26.28
C ASP A 244 14.80 6.20 -25.08
N PRO A 245 14.15 7.10 -24.33
CA PRO A 245 13.43 6.76 -23.10
C PRO A 245 12.30 5.75 -23.30
N PHE A 246 11.63 5.75 -24.45
CA PHE A 246 10.53 4.84 -24.76
C PHE A 246 11.03 3.45 -25.20
N LEU A 247 12.12 3.41 -25.96
CA LEU A 247 12.65 2.18 -26.57
C LEU A 247 13.65 1.43 -25.69
N ARG A 248 14.35 2.12 -24.79
CA ARG A 248 15.47 1.57 -23.99
C ARG A 248 15.17 0.32 -23.15
N HIS A 249 13.89 -0.02 -22.98
CA HIS A 249 13.43 -1.20 -22.24
C HIS A 249 12.60 -2.16 -23.10
N ARG A 250 12.46 -1.86 -24.39
CA ARG A 250 11.57 -2.58 -25.33
C ARG A 250 12.36 -3.53 -26.22
N LEU A 251 12.48 -4.79 -25.76
CA LEU A 251 13.06 -5.86 -26.57
C LEU A 251 12.22 -6.13 -27.83
N ASP A 252 10.90 -6.07 -27.70
CA ASP A 252 9.93 -6.32 -28.77
C ASP A 252 9.99 -5.29 -29.90
N LEU A 253 10.44 -4.07 -29.62
CA LEU A 253 10.63 -3.01 -30.60
C LEU A 253 12.08 -2.89 -31.09
N GLY A 254 12.97 -3.78 -30.63
CA GLY A 254 14.38 -3.77 -31.03
C GLY A 254 15.22 -2.68 -30.34
N GLY A 255 14.73 -2.07 -29.29
CA GLY A 255 15.46 -1.06 -28.49
C GLY A 255 16.53 -1.66 -27.57
N VAL A 256 16.56 -2.98 -27.39
CA VAL A 256 17.52 -3.72 -26.56
C VAL A 256 17.94 -5.00 -27.28
N VAL A 257 19.24 -5.31 -27.24
CA VAL A 257 19.82 -6.61 -27.65
C VAL A 257 20.63 -7.15 -26.47
N LEU A 258 20.33 -8.38 -26.06
CA LEU A 258 20.97 -9.02 -24.90
C LEU A 258 21.94 -10.11 -25.33
N ASN A 259 22.85 -10.50 -24.42
CA ASN A 259 23.78 -11.63 -24.60
C ASN A 259 24.72 -11.51 -25.81
N ILE A 260 25.20 -10.31 -26.08
CA ILE A 260 26.20 -10.07 -27.14
C ILE A 260 27.52 -10.62 -26.62
N ALA A 261 27.98 -11.72 -27.24
CA ALA A 261 29.10 -12.53 -26.74
C ALA A 261 30.48 -12.02 -27.16
N ASP A 262 30.56 -11.23 -28.24
CA ASP A 262 31.82 -10.76 -28.80
C ASP A 262 31.64 -9.47 -29.60
N GLU A 263 32.79 -8.91 -30.06
CA GLU A 263 32.85 -7.69 -30.86
C GLU A 263 32.08 -7.80 -32.19
N GLY A 264 32.19 -8.94 -32.88
CA GLY A 264 31.52 -9.14 -34.17
C GLY A 264 30.01 -9.09 -34.06
N GLN A 265 29.48 -9.71 -33.01
CA GLN A 265 28.05 -9.65 -32.67
C GLN A 265 27.63 -8.22 -32.28
N LEU A 266 28.46 -7.48 -31.52
CA LEU A 266 28.17 -6.09 -31.18
C LEU A 266 28.05 -5.19 -32.42
N ARG A 267 29.00 -5.30 -33.35
CA ARG A 267 28.97 -4.54 -34.62
C ARG A 267 27.70 -4.84 -35.42
N THR A 268 27.36 -6.11 -35.53
CA THR A 268 26.12 -6.54 -36.21
C THR A 268 24.87 -6.04 -35.52
N ALA A 269 24.84 -6.09 -34.16
CA ALA A 269 23.72 -5.64 -33.37
C ALA A 269 23.47 -4.13 -33.51
N VAL A 270 24.53 -3.30 -33.47
CA VAL A 270 24.44 -1.84 -33.66
C VAL A 270 23.87 -1.50 -35.04
N GLU A 271 24.40 -2.13 -36.11
CA GLU A 271 23.90 -1.90 -37.46
C GLU A 271 22.45 -2.34 -37.65
N THR A 272 22.08 -3.46 -37.03
CA THR A 272 20.71 -3.95 -37.08
C THR A 272 19.76 -3.03 -36.32
N MET A 273 20.14 -2.57 -35.09
CA MET A 273 19.38 -1.63 -34.31
C MET A 273 19.17 -0.31 -35.03
N LYS A 274 20.23 0.26 -35.66
CA LYS A 274 20.15 1.47 -36.48
C LYS A 274 19.13 1.31 -37.63
N ARG A 275 19.11 0.16 -38.31
CA ARG A 275 18.13 -0.10 -39.39
C ARG A 275 16.72 -0.26 -38.87
N THR A 276 16.55 -1.02 -37.78
CA THR A 276 15.22 -1.28 -37.16
C THR A 276 14.58 0.01 -36.63
N LEU A 277 15.41 0.89 -36.10
CA LEU A 277 14.98 2.14 -35.48
C LEU A 277 15.15 3.35 -36.41
N ALA A 278 15.32 3.16 -37.71
CA ALA A 278 15.54 4.26 -38.65
C ALA A 278 14.42 5.31 -38.72
N GLY A 279 13.20 4.94 -38.29
CA GLY A 279 12.05 5.87 -38.14
C GLY A 279 12.02 6.64 -36.83
N TRP A 280 12.95 6.37 -35.91
CA TRP A 280 13.10 7.02 -34.62
C TRP A 280 14.37 7.86 -34.65
N ASP A 281 14.41 9.00 -34.02
CA ASP A 281 15.59 9.87 -33.95
C ASP A 281 16.61 9.34 -32.91
N VAL A 282 17.08 8.10 -33.14
CA VAL A 282 18.04 7.40 -32.28
C VAL A 282 19.46 7.64 -32.81
N THR A 283 20.24 8.43 -32.05
CA THR A 283 21.62 8.77 -32.40
C THR A 283 22.65 8.09 -31.52
N ASP A 284 22.26 7.81 -30.24
CA ASP A 284 23.13 7.29 -29.21
C ASP A 284 22.73 5.92 -28.73
N PHE A 285 23.73 5.13 -28.38
CA PHE A 285 23.58 3.78 -27.85
C PHE A 285 24.29 3.64 -26.50
N GLU A 286 23.97 2.57 -25.81
CA GLU A 286 24.56 2.25 -24.52
C GLU A 286 24.92 0.76 -24.49
N VAL A 287 26.17 0.45 -24.10
CA VAL A 287 26.57 -0.92 -23.75
C VAL A 287 26.60 -1.06 -22.24
N GLN A 288 26.14 -2.20 -21.76
CA GLN A 288 26.06 -2.52 -20.33
C GLN A 288 26.48 -3.98 -20.10
N SER A 289 27.18 -4.25 -18.99
CA SER A 289 27.44 -5.62 -18.57
C SER A 289 26.14 -6.42 -18.41
N MET A 290 26.17 -7.72 -18.69
CA MET A 290 25.01 -8.56 -18.45
C MET A 290 24.79 -8.79 -16.95
N ALA A 291 23.55 -8.58 -16.52
CA ALA A 291 23.13 -9.00 -15.19
C ALA A 291 22.75 -10.48 -15.17
N PRO A 292 22.85 -11.15 -14.02
CA PRO A 292 22.33 -12.50 -13.84
C PRO A 292 20.84 -12.57 -14.16
N THR A 293 20.39 -13.69 -14.73
CA THR A 293 18.95 -13.92 -14.95
C THR A 293 18.24 -14.05 -13.61
N GLY A 294 17.13 -13.34 -13.43
CA GLY A 294 16.40 -13.33 -12.16
C GLY A 294 15.02 -12.71 -12.28
N GLN A 295 14.38 -12.51 -11.11
CA GLN A 295 13.13 -11.77 -11.02
C GLN A 295 13.42 -10.28 -11.13
N THR A 296 12.55 -9.54 -11.82
CA THR A 296 12.72 -8.10 -12.02
C THR A 296 11.65 -7.32 -11.29
N VAL A 297 12.09 -6.30 -10.55
CA VAL A 297 11.21 -5.40 -9.78
C VAL A 297 11.47 -3.95 -10.15
N VAL A 298 10.53 -3.10 -9.83
CA VAL A 298 10.63 -1.65 -9.96
C VAL A 298 10.36 -1.00 -8.61
N LEU A 299 11.19 -0.03 -8.26
CA LEU A 299 11.05 0.80 -7.07
C LEU A 299 11.07 2.26 -7.50
N ARG A 300 10.04 3.00 -7.10
CA ARG A 300 9.87 4.42 -7.42
C ARG A 300 9.64 5.21 -6.15
N ALA A 301 10.25 6.37 -6.05
CA ALA A 301 9.93 7.39 -5.06
C ALA A 301 9.58 8.69 -5.81
N ALA A 302 8.44 9.26 -5.50
CA ALA A 302 7.95 10.47 -6.19
C ALA A 302 7.28 11.40 -5.19
N GLU A 303 7.09 12.63 -5.59
CA GLU A 303 6.29 13.60 -4.85
C GLU A 303 4.85 13.57 -5.39
N ASP A 304 3.90 13.25 -4.53
CA ASP A 304 2.49 13.37 -4.83
C ASP A 304 2.00 14.76 -4.38
N PRO A 305 1.29 15.51 -5.23
CA PRO A 305 0.90 16.89 -4.91
C PRO A 305 -0.10 17.01 -3.75
N LEU A 306 -0.76 15.93 -3.35
CA LEU A 306 -1.76 15.92 -2.27
C LEU A 306 -1.23 15.35 -0.96
N ILE A 307 -0.39 14.32 -1.03
CA ILE A 307 0.05 13.56 0.15
C ILE A 307 1.55 13.62 0.40
N GLY A 308 2.32 14.26 -0.49
CA GLY A 308 3.76 14.40 -0.35
C GLY A 308 4.56 13.20 -0.85
N PRO A 309 5.64 12.80 -0.18
CA PRO A 309 6.53 11.74 -0.63
C PRO A 309 5.84 10.37 -0.63
N VAL A 310 5.92 9.66 -1.75
CA VAL A 310 5.35 8.32 -1.91
C VAL A 310 6.39 7.37 -2.50
N LEU A 311 6.56 6.22 -1.86
CA LEU A 311 7.27 5.08 -2.43
C LEU A 311 6.27 4.13 -3.09
N SER A 312 6.64 3.61 -4.25
CA SER A 312 5.87 2.61 -5.00
C SER A 312 6.76 1.43 -5.38
N PHE A 313 6.28 0.23 -5.12
CA PHE A 313 6.99 -1.02 -5.42
C PHE A 313 6.11 -1.96 -6.22
N GLY A 314 6.68 -2.63 -7.21
CA GLY A 314 5.99 -3.64 -8.04
C GLY A 314 6.96 -4.55 -8.80
N MET A 315 6.43 -5.58 -9.46
CA MET A 315 7.22 -6.35 -10.41
C MET A 315 7.44 -5.53 -11.67
N ALA A 316 8.66 -5.53 -12.24
CA ALA A 316 8.94 -4.77 -13.44
C ALA A 316 8.23 -5.34 -14.68
N GLY A 317 7.96 -4.47 -15.65
CA GLY A 317 7.27 -4.80 -16.91
C GLY A 317 5.94 -4.07 -17.06
N ASP A 318 5.30 -4.19 -18.22
CA ASP A 318 4.08 -3.46 -18.54
C ASP A 318 2.88 -3.88 -17.68
N ALA A 319 2.86 -5.11 -17.20
CA ALA A 319 1.76 -5.68 -16.43
C ALA A 319 1.52 -4.93 -15.10
N VAL A 320 2.54 -4.38 -14.47
CA VAL A 320 2.38 -3.64 -13.21
C VAL A 320 1.52 -2.38 -13.38
N ASN A 321 1.71 -1.67 -14.50
CA ASN A 321 0.91 -0.49 -14.81
C ASN A 321 -0.49 -0.86 -15.33
N LEU A 322 -0.58 -1.90 -16.17
CA LEU A 322 -1.84 -2.34 -16.76
C LEU A 322 -2.82 -2.88 -15.71
N LEU A 323 -2.30 -3.58 -14.69
CA LEU A 323 -3.10 -4.23 -13.63
C LEU A 323 -3.13 -3.42 -12.34
N ASP A 324 -2.45 -2.28 -12.30
CA ASP A 324 -2.28 -1.44 -11.09
C ASP A 324 -1.78 -2.26 -9.88
N ASP A 325 -0.83 -3.18 -10.12
CA ASP A 325 -0.29 -4.09 -9.09
C ASP A 325 0.90 -3.47 -8.36
N TRP A 326 0.66 -2.28 -7.81
CA TRP A 326 1.60 -1.50 -7.02
C TRP A 326 1.33 -1.61 -5.52
N ALA A 327 2.39 -1.58 -4.73
CA ALA A 327 2.32 -1.26 -3.30
C ALA A 327 2.84 0.15 -3.06
N HIS A 328 2.06 0.98 -2.40
CA HIS A 328 2.43 2.37 -2.07
C HIS A 328 2.62 2.54 -0.57
N ARG A 329 3.62 3.33 -0.18
CA ARG A 329 3.88 3.72 1.21
C ARG A 329 4.34 5.18 1.27
N VAL A 330 4.02 5.82 2.38
CA VAL A 330 4.49 7.19 2.70
C VAL A 330 5.63 7.06 3.70
N PRO A 331 6.85 7.57 3.41
CA PRO A 331 7.94 7.55 4.38
C PRO A 331 7.69 8.53 5.55
N PRO A 332 8.36 8.36 6.71
CA PRO A 332 9.37 7.35 6.98
C PRO A 332 8.79 5.94 7.10
N LEU A 333 9.54 4.92 6.68
CA LEU A 333 9.11 3.52 6.75
C LEU A 333 9.79 2.77 7.88
N THR A 334 9.03 1.94 8.58
CA THR A 334 9.59 0.97 9.51
C THR A 334 10.08 -0.29 8.78
N ASP A 335 10.89 -1.11 9.42
CA ASP A 335 11.31 -2.43 8.91
C ASP A 335 10.09 -3.31 8.55
N ARG A 336 9.02 -3.23 9.35
CA ARG A 336 7.75 -3.93 9.10
C ARG A 336 7.00 -3.39 7.88
N ASP A 337 7.00 -2.07 7.68
CA ASP A 337 6.39 -1.47 6.50
C ASP A 337 7.10 -1.89 5.22
N ILE A 338 8.42 -1.95 5.25
CA ILE A 338 9.24 -2.40 4.13
C ILE A 338 8.93 -3.85 3.78
N THR A 339 8.97 -4.75 4.78
CA THR A 339 8.64 -6.17 4.57
C THR A 339 7.22 -6.36 4.04
N ARG A 340 6.23 -5.61 4.56
CA ARG A 340 4.85 -5.63 4.07
C ARG A 340 4.75 -5.09 2.64
N MET A 341 5.48 -4.01 2.32
CA MET A 341 5.49 -3.39 0.99
C MET A 341 6.00 -4.36 -0.07
N VAL A 342 7.11 -5.06 0.19
CA VAL A 342 7.70 -6.03 -0.74
C VAL A 342 6.76 -7.21 -1.02
N ARG A 343 5.89 -7.57 -0.07
CA ARG A 343 4.94 -8.69 -0.16
C ARG A 343 3.57 -8.33 -0.72
N ALA A 344 3.22 -7.04 -0.75
CA ALA A 344 1.86 -6.59 -1.04
C ALA A 344 1.42 -6.78 -2.51
N PRO A 345 2.25 -6.55 -3.56
CA PRO A 345 1.81 -6.78 -4.92
C PRO A 345 1.48 -8.26 -5.16
N LYS A 346 0.41 -8.53 -5.90
CA LYS A 346 -0.04 -9.91 -6.19
C LYS A 346 1.02 -10.72 -6.93
N ALA A 347 1.70 -10.07 -7.89
CA ALA A 347 2.76 -10.66 -8.68
C ALA A 347 4.06 -10.89 -7.88
N ALA A 348 4.27 -10.20 -6.74
CA ALA A 348 5.43 -10.36 -5.87
C ALA A 348 5.54 -11.77 -5.26
N ARG A 349 4.50 -12.60 -5.33
CA ARG A 349 4.56 -14.04 -4.98
C ARG A 349 5.69 -14.77 -5.68
N LYS A 350 6.10 -14.32 -6.88
CA LYS A 350 7.24 -14.88 -7.60
C LYS A 350 8.57 -14.74 -6.85
N LEU A 351 8.72 -13.73 -5.99
CA LEU A 351 9.91 -13.53 -5.16
C LEU A 351 10.03 -14.58 -4.05
N PHE A 352 8.91 -15.14 -3.61
CA PHE A 352 8.82 -16.06 -2.47
C PHE A 352 8.65 -17.54 -2.88
N GLY A 353 8.84 -17.84 -4.16
CA GLY A 353 8.69 -19.18 -4.73
C GLY A 353 7.28 -19.40 -5.29
N TYR A 354 7.21 -19.63 -6.60
CA TYR A 354 5.94 -19.82 -7.30
C TYR A 354 6.12 -20.73 -8.52
N GLN A 355 5.28 -21.76 -8.65
CA GLN A 355 5.23 -22.70 -9.78
C GLN A 355 6.61 -23.20 -10.25
N GLY A 356 7.44 -23.65 -9.30
CA GLY A 356 8.77 -24.20 -9.60
C GLY A 356 9.89 -23.15 -9.73
N VAL A 357 9.58 -21.86 -9.67
CA VAL A 357 10.59 -20.81 -9.54
C VAL A 357 11.05 -20.75 -8.08
N PRO A 358 12.33 -20.91 -7.77
CA PRO A 358 12.82 -20.84 -6.41
C PRO A 358 12.66 -19.43 -5.82
N PRO A 359 12.52 -19.29 -4.49
CA PRO A 359 12.50 -17.98 -3.84
C PRO A 359 13.84 -17.27 -4.03
N VAL A 360 13.80 -15.94 -4.05
CA VAL A 360 15.00 -15.09 -4.02
C VAL A 360 15.24 -14.59 -2.59
N ASP A 361 16.47 -14.21 -2.29
CA ASP A 361 16.77 -13.51 -1.05
C ASP A 361 16.27 -12.07 -1.14
N THR A 362 15.28 -11.72 -0.32
CA THR A 362 14.69 -10.39 -0.29
C THR A 362 15.41 -9.42 0.66
N THR A 363 16.41 -9.86 1.40
CA THR A 363 17.14 -9.02 2.38
C THR A 363 17.77 -7.80 1.70
N GLY A 364 18.49 -8.03 0.59
CA GLY A 364 19.06 -6.94 -0.19
C GLY A 364 18.02 -6.01 -0.80
N LEU A 365 16.85 -6.55 -1.17
CA LEU A 365 15.73 -5.74 -1.68
C LEU A 365 15.14 -4.87 -0.56
N GLU A 366 14.92 -5.41 0.62
CA GLU A 366 14.41 -4.66 1.77
C GLU A 366 15.39 -3.55 2.18
N GLN A 367 16.70 -3.81 2.16
CA GLN A 367 17.73 -2.79 2.35
C GLN A 367 17.70 -1.70 1.28
N LEU A 368 17.50 -2.08 0.00
CA LEU A 368 17.37 -1.11 -1.09
C LEU A 368 16.14 -0.22 -0.92
N VAL A 369 15.00 -0.81 -0.55
CA VAL A 369 13.77 -0.04 -0.24
C VAL A 369 14.01 0.93 0.90
N ASN A 370 14.71 0.49 1.96
CA ASN A 370 15.06 1.34 3.10
C ASN A 370 15.93 2.55 2.68
N ARG A 371 16.97 2.33 1.87
CA ARG A 371 17.82 3.42 1.35
C ARG A 371 17.03 4.43 0.52
N VAL A 372 16.15 3.96 -0.35
CA VAL A 372 15.30 4.84 -1.17
C VAL A 372 14.28 5.59 -0.32
N ALA A 373 13.69 4.92 0.68
CA ALA A 373 12.78 5.55 1.64
C ALA A 373 13.48 6.67 2.42
N PHE A 374 14.68 6.38 2.92
CA PHE A 374 15.48 7.33 3.67
C PHE A 374 15.91 8.53 2.83
N LEU A 375 16.37 8.29 1.58
CA LEU A 375 16.67 9.35 0.63
C LEU A 375 15.47 10.26 0.41
N LYS A 376 14.30 9.67 0.16
CA LYS A 376 13.08 10.43 -0.15
C LYS A 376 12.55 11.19 1.06
N ASP A 377 12.70 10.64 2.25
CA ASP A 377 12.27 11.27 3.50
C ASP A 377 13.15 12.46 3.89
N ARG A 378 14.47 12.27 3.85
CA ARG A 378 15.44 13.24 4.37
C ARG A 378 15.81 14.34 3.41
N PHE A 379 15.72 14.11 2.10
CA PHE A 379 16.17 15.04 1.08
C PHE A 379 15.01 15.47 0.16
N PRO A 380 14.30 16.55 0.52
CA PRO A 380 13.16 17.04 -0.25
C PRO A 380 13.51 17.48 -1.68
N GLU A 381 14.79 17.78 -1.94
CA GLU A 381 15.31 18.10 -3.28
C GLU A 381 15.14 16.93 -4.25
N ILE A 382 15.10 15.67 -3.76
CA ILE A 382 14.91 14.49 -4.61
C ILE A 382 13.41 14.36 -4.92
N ALA A 383 12.97 15.05 -5.97
CA ALA A 383 11.57 15.07 -6.38
C ALA A 383 11.10 13.72 -6.97
N PHE A 384 12.00 13.05 -7.71
CA PHE A 384 11.72 11.75 -8.34
C PHE A 384 12.96 10.86 -8.33
N LEU A 385 12.78 9.61 -7.97
CA LEU A 385 13.77 8.54 -8.07
C LEU A 385 13.08 7.27 -8.56
N GLU A 386 13.60 6.65 -9.60
CA GLU A 386 13.13 5.34 -10.08
C GLU A 386 14.31 4.42 -10.33
N LEU A 387 14.21 3.22 -9.78
CA LEU A 387 15.12 2.10 -10.06
C LEU A 387 14.35 1.07 -10.88
N ASN A 388 14.66 0.95 -12.18
CA ASN A 388 13.88 0.13 -13.11
C ASN A 388 14.72 -0.32 -14.32
N PRO A 389 14.95 -1.64 -14.48
CA PRO A 389 14.61 -2.68 -13.53
C PRO A 389 15.71 -2.91 -12.48
N VAL A 390 15.30 -3.51 -11.37
CA VAL A 390 16.18 -4.14 -10.38
C VAL A 390 16.04 -5.64 -10.53
N VAL A 391 17.16 -6.35 -10.73
CA VAL A 391 17.19 -7.81 -10.91
C VAL A 391 17.57 -8.50 -9.61
N LEU A 392 16.81 -9.51 -9.24
CA LEU A 392 17.04 -10.38 -8.07
C LEU A 392 17.35 -11.79 -8.58
N SER A 393 18.57 -12.27 -8.33
CA SER A 393 19.03 -13.62 -8.73
C SER A 393 19.69 -14.30 -7.56
N GLY A 394 18.99 -15.25 -6.92
CA GLY A 394 19.45 -15.87 -5.67
C GLY A 394 19.62 -14.80 -4.58
N SER A 395 20.86 -14.62 -4.11
CA SER A 395 21.26 -13.59 -3.13
C SER A 395 21.82 -12.31 -3.77
N VAL A 396 21.88 -12.22 -5.10
CA VAL A 396 22.44 -11.08 -5.81
C VAL A 396 21.34 -10.13 -6.23
N LEU A 397 21.47 -8.86 -5.83
CA LEU A 397 20.62 -7.76 -6.27
C LEU A 397 21.44 -6.84 -7.20
N THR A 398 20.88 -6.52 -8.36
CA THR A 398 21.53 -5.66 -9.35
C THR A 398 20.56 -4.60 -9.87
N VAL A 399 20.88 -3.33 -9.63
CA VAL A 399 20.13 -2.20 -10.22
C VAL A 399 20.67 -1.96 -11.64
N LEU A 400 19.84 -2.20 -12.65
CA LEU A 400 20.25 -2.04 -14.05
C LEU A 400 20.16 -0.61 -14.54
N SER A 401 19.16 0.12 -14.08
CA SER A 401 18.93 1.50 -14.50
C SER A 401 18.29 2.30 -13.38
N ALA A 402 18.64 3.56 -13.34
CA ALA A 402 18.05 4.52 -12.41
C ALA A 402 17.78 5.85 -13.11
N THR A 403 16.75 6.55 -12.65
CA THR A 403 16.44 7.93 -13.02
C THR A 403 16.29 8.72 -11.74
N VAL A 404 16.95 9.86 -11.64
CA VAL A 404 16.82 10.78 -10.51
C VAL A 404 16.56 12.19 -11.03
N LYS A 405 15.53 12.83 -10.48
CA LYS A 405 15.22 14.23 -10.76
C LYS A 405 15.21 15.00 -9.46
N ILE A 406 15.90 16.12 -9.46
CA ILE A 406 15.94 17.07 -8.34
C ILE A 406 15.10 18.29 -8.63
N GLY A 407 14.53 18.89 -7.61
CA GLY A 407 13.66 20.07 -7.69
C GLY A 407 13.82 20.99 -6.50
N ASP A 408 13.06 22.06 -6.48
CA ASP A 408 13.05 23.00 -5.34
C ASP A 408 12.38 22.32 -4.13
N PRO A 409 13.07 22.19 -2.98
CA PRO A 409 12.49 21.62 -1.76
C PRO A 409 11.27 22.40 -1.24
N GLY A 410 11.14 23.68 -1.58
CA GLY A 410 9.98 24.50 -1.19
C GLY A 410 8.66 24.09 -1.85
N GLN A 411 8.71 23.24 -2.88
CA GLN A 411 7.53 22.69 -3.56
C GLN A 411 7.05 21.35 -2.98
N ARG A 412 7.79 20.79 -2.02
CA ARG A 412 7.38 19.54 -1.37
C ARG A 412 6.08 19.76 -0.58
N THR A 413 5.08 18.96 -0.88
CA THR A 413 3.88 18.83 -0.05
C THR A 413 4.17 17.85 1.06
N ASP A 414 4.35 18.34 2.29
CA ASP A 414 4.64 17.49 3.44
C ASP A 414 3.51 17.56 4.47
N LEU A 415 2.80 16.44 4.62
CA LEU A 415 1.75 16.31 5.63
C LEU A 415 2.31 16.34 7.06
N SER A 416 3.61 16.07 7.26
CA SER A 416 4.25 16.15 8.57
C SER A 416 4.32 17.59 9.11
N LEU A 417 4.18 18.60 8.25
CA LEU A 417 4.08 20.00 8.64
C LEU A 417 2.68 20.41 9.11
N ILE A 418 1.69 19.57 8.90
CA ILE A 418 0.34 19.77 9.45
C ILE A 418 0.35 19.19 10.87
N HIS A 419 0.89 19.95 11.81
CA HIS A 419 0.66 19.69 13.22
C HIS A 419 -0.79 20.05 13.51
N ILE A 420 -1.65 19.02 13.51
CA ILE A 420 -3.00 19.10 14.07
C ILE A 420 -2.90 18.93 15.58
#